data_0bc26340e4d4d411f2539a87bf44e8d3
#
_entry.id   0bc26340e4d4d411f2539a87bf44e8d3
#
_cell.length_a   1.000
_cell.length_b   1.000
_cell.length_c   1.000
_cell.angle_alpha   90.00
_cell.angle_beta   90.00
_cell.angle_gamma   90.00
#
_symmetry.space_group_name_H-M   'P 1'
#
loop_
_entity.id
_entity.type
_entity.pdbx_description
1 polymer ?
#
loop_
_entity_poly.entity_id
_entity_poly.type
_entity_poly.pdbx_seq_one_letter_code
_entity_poly.pdbx_strand_id
1 'polypeptide(L)'
;MRSRMHPKYYLSQEIFEREQRKIFRRVWLFAGLKTLLRENNCFITRKIAGIPLVIQNFHGQIRAFENVCLHRSALIQTGAIGCRPLVCPYHAWSYDEQGRVRNIPDCDAIYRLDKSEKDNLKLREFSLRAIGNLLFVNIDPDPMPIEEQFSADFITLLESSSNAYDTEVMVTTWRGRYNWKLA
;
A
#
# COMPACT_ATOMS: atom_id res chain seq x y z
N MET A 1 9.84 36.33 -13.02
CA MET A 1 10.53 35.04 -12.97
C MET A 1 10.08 34.17 -14.13
N ARG A 2 10.95 33.69 -15.02
CA ARG A 2 10.56 32.75 -16.07
C ARG A 2 10.65 31.33 -15.50
N SER A 3 9.57 30.55 -15.64
CA SER A 3 9.56 29.13 -15.28
C SER A 3 10.67 28.41 -16.04
N ARG A 4 11.52 27.64 -15.32
CA ARG A 4 12.58 26.80 -15.93
C ARG A 4 12.02 25.52 -16.57
N MET A 5 10.76 25.18 -16.31
CA MET A 5 10.12 23.99 -16.84
C MET A 5 9.16 24.34 -17.97
N HIS A 6 9.30 23.63 -19.09
CA HIS A 6 8.40 23.78 -20.22
C HIS A 6 6.99 23.23 -19.86
N PRO A 7 5.87 23.89 -20.29
CA PRO A 7 4.50 23.46 -19.97
C PRO A 7 4.19 21.97 -20.27
N LYS A 8 4.86 21.38 -21.28
CA LYS A 8 4.70 19.94 -21.60
C LYS A 8 4.93 19.01 -20.41
N TYR A 9 5.79 19.37 -19.45
CA TYR A 9 6.05 18.56 -18.26
C TYR A 9 4.87 18.50 -17.28
N TYR A 10 3.91 19.39 -17.44
CA TYR A 10 2.69 19.41 -16.62
C TYR A 10 1.48 18.83 -17.36
N LEU A 11 1.49 18.82 -18.71
CA LEU A 11 0.32 18.53 -19.53
C LEU A 11 0.42 17.19 -20.29
N SER A 12 1.63 16.68 -20.54
CA SER A 12 1.81 15.47 -21.34
C SER A 12 1.51 14.20 -20.52
N GLN A 13 0.59 13.40 -21.05
CA GLN A 13 0.25 12.08 -20.51
C GLN A 13 1.46 11.13 -20.54
N GLU A 14 2.25 11.15 -21.62
CA GLU A 14 3.44 10.33 -21.78
C GLU A 14 4.48 10.63 -20.67
N ILE A 15 4.69 11.92 -20.37
CA ILE A 15 5.58 12.33 -19.28
C ILE A 15 5.05 11.83 -17.94
N PHE A 16 3.76 11.98 -17.67
CA PHE A 16 3.14 11.48 -16.44
C PHE A 16 3.32 9.96 -16.28
N GLU A 17 3.09 9.19 -17.33
CA GLU A 17 3.29 7.74 -17.31
C GLU A 17 4.75 7.36 -17.08
N ARG A 18 5.69 8.14 -17.63
CA ARG A 18 7.13 7.96 -17.38
C ARG A 18 7.48 8.28 -15.91
N GLU A 19 6.90 9.32 -15.33
CA GLU A 19 7.04 9.66 -13.92
C GLU A 19 6.49 8.53 -13.02
N GLN A 20 5.31 7.99 -13.37
CA GLN A 20 4.76 6.83 -12.65
C GLN A 20 5.74 5.66 -12.63
N ARG A 21 6.35 5.33 -13.76
CA ARG A 21 7.29 4.19 -13.86
C ARG A 21 8.65 4.48 -13.22
N LYS A 22 9.20 5.68 -13.41
CA LYS A 22 10.58 6.01 -13.04
C LYS A 22 10.73 6.69 -11.68
N ILE A 23 9.66 7.23 -11.13
CA ILE A 23 9.66 7.90 -9.82
C ILE A 23 8.75 7.14 -8.86
N PHE A 24 7.43 7.22 -9.04
CA PHE A 24 6.47 6.74 -8.04
C PHE A 24 6.52 5.22 -7.79
N ARG A 25 7.03 4.43 -8.74
CA ARG A 25 7.25 2.99 -8.55
C ARG A 25 8.62 2.63 -8.00
N ARG A 26 9.49 3.61 -7.74
CA ARG A 26 10.87 3.41 -7.31
C ARG A 26 11.18 3.99 -5.94
N VAL A 27 10.36 4.93 -5.48
CA VAL A 27 10.59 5.67 -4.24
C VAL A 27 9.67 5.19 -3.12
N TRP A 28 10.07 5.46 -1.89
CA TRP A 28 9.22 5.29 -0.72
C TRP A 28 8.15 6.37 -0.70
N LEU A 29 6.90 5.97 -0.62
CA LEU A 29 5.75 6.86 -0.62
C LEU A 29 5.00 6.72 0.71
N PHE A 30 4.60 7.85 1.27
CA PHE A 30 3.78 7.87 2.46
C PHE A 30 2.44 7.15 2.21
N ALA A 31 2.12 6.20 3.09
CA ALA A 31 0.96 5.33 2.93
C ALA A 31 -0.09 5.52 4.03
N GLY A 32 0.30 5.99 5.21
CA GLY A 32 -0.65 6.22 6.31
C GLY A 32 0.02 6.26 7.67
N LEU A 33 -0.81 6.20 8.71
CA LEU A 33 -0.38 6.26 10.10
C LEU A 33 -0.50 4.89 10.76
N LYS A 34 0.54 4.52 11.52
CA LYS A 34 0.56 3.28 12.32
C LYS A 34 -0.54 3.24 13.38
N THR A 35 -0.91 4.40 13.91
CA THR A 35 -2.01 4.54 14.87
C THR A 35 -3.36 4.04 14.38
N LEU A 36 -3.59 4.03 13.06
CA LEU A 36 -4.80 3.47 12.45
C LEU A 36 -4.81 1.93 12.41
N LEU A 37 -3.70 1.30 12.75
CA LEU A 37 -3.48 -0.16 12.66
C LEU A 37 -3.17 -0.78 14.03
N ARG A 38 -3.76 -0.25 15.13
CA ARG A 38 -3.45 -0.68 16.49
C ARG A 38 -3.88 -2.09 16.79
N GLU A 39 -5.07 -2.45 16.35
CA GLU A 39 -5.66 -3.73 16.67
C GLU A 39 -5.38 -4.76 15.55
N ASN A 40 -5.47 -6.02 15.92
CA ASN A 40 -5.37 -7.11 14.95
C ASN A 40 -6.44 -6.95 13.86
N ASN A 41 -6.07 -7.22 12.63
CA ASN A 41 -6.89 -7.07 11.43
C ASN A 41 -7.30 -5.64 11.06
N CYS A 42 -6.86 -4.59 11.79
CA CYS A 42 -7.04 -3.23 11.33
C CYS A 42 -6.23 -2.97 10.06
N PHE A 43 -6.84 -2.27 9.12
CA PHE A 43 -6.26 -2.04 7.79
C PHE A 43 -6.51 -0.61 7.29
N ILE A 44 -5.63 -0.17 6.41
CA ILE A 44 -5.83 0.98 5.52
C ILE A 44 -5.68 0.53 4.08
N THR A 45 -6.50 1.08 3.19
CA THR A 45 -6.32 0.90 1.75
C THR A 45 -5.81 2.18 1.11
N ARG A 46 -4.96 2.03 0.11
CA ARG A 46 -4.41 3.14 -0.68
C ARG A 46 -4.29 2.74 -2.14
N LYS A 47 -4.25 3.74 -3.02
CA LYS A 47 -3.86 3.54 -4.41
C LYS A 47 -2.55 4.29 -4.64
N ILE A 48 -1.46 3.56 -4.80
CA ILE A 48 -0.11 4.10 -4.96
C ILE A 48 0.41 3.74 -6.35
N ALA A 49 0.82 4.74 -7.12
CA ALA A 49 1.28 4.59 -8.51
C ALA A 49 0.35 3.72 -9.39
N GLY A 50 -0.97 3.84 -9.16
CA GLY A 50 -1.99 3.10 -9.88
C GLY A 50 -2.33 1.72 -9.29
N ILE A 51 -1.55 1.20 -8.33
CA ILE A 51 -1.73 -0.11 -7.71
C ILE A 51 -2.61 0.03 -6.46
N PRO A 52 -3.68 -0.75 -6.32
CA PRO A 52 -4.45 -0.81 -5.09
C PRO A 52 -3.67 -1.61 -4.03
N LEU A 53 -3.53 -1.03 -2.84
CA LEU A 53 -2.79 -1.60 -1.72
C LEU A 53 -3.71 -1.77 -0.51
N VAL A 54 -3.46 -2.80 0.27
CA VAL A 54 -3.93 -2.96 1.64
C VAL A 54 -2.72 -3.03 2.56
N ILE A 55 -2.73 -2.23 3.61
CA ILE A 55 -1.75 -2.28 4.70
C ILE A 55 -2.54 -2.72 5.92
N GLN A 56 -2.18 -3.83 6.50
CA GLN A 56 -2.95 -4.47 7.55
C GLN A 56 -2.06 -4.95 8.69
N ASN A 57 -2.59 -4.87 9.91
CA ASN A 57 -1.95 -5.41 11.11
C ASN A 57 -2.35 -6.88 11.28
N PHE A 58 -1.36 -7.75 11.37
CA PHE A 58 -1.51 -9.17 11.70
C PHE A 58 -0.77 -9.44 13.01
N HIS A 59 -1.51 -9.44 14.12
CA HIS A 59 -0.97 -9.72 15.46
C HIS A 59 0.27 -8.87 15.83
N GLY A 60 0.25 -7.58 15.49
CA GLY A 60 1.36 -6.65 15.72
C GLY A 60 2.35 -6.51 14.54
N GLN A 61 2.30 -7.40 13.56
CA GLN A 61 3.07 -7.29 12.32
C GLN A 61 2.27 -6.56 11.26
N ILE A 62 2.74 -5.40 10.85
CA ILE A 62 2.10 -4.63 9.77
C ILE A 62 2.73 -5.04 8.44
N ARG A 63 1.89 -5.40 7.47
CA ARG A 63 2.30 -5.80 6.13
C ARG A 63 1.50 -5.07 5.06
N ALA A 64 2.09 -4.93 3.88
CA ALA A 64 1.47 -4.30 2.72
C ALA A 64 1.34 -5.32 1.57
N PHE A 65 0.12 -5.51 1.08
CA PHE A 65 -0.17 -6.40 -0.04
C PHE A 65 -0.89 -5.67 -1.17
N GLU A 66 -0.81 -6.22 -2.37
CA GLU A 66 -1.72 -5.83 -3.44
C GLU A 66 -3.15 -6.20 -3.05
N ASN A 67 -4.03 -5.21 -3.02
CA ASN A 67 -5.42 -5.36 -2.59
C ASN A 67 -6.29 -5.92 -3.73
N VAL A 68 -5.87 -7.05 -4.29
CA VAL A 68 -6.53 -7.70 -5.42
C VAL A 68 -6.62 -9.19 -5.15
N CYS A 69 -7.86 -9.70 -5.13
CA CYS A 69 -8.11 -11.12 -4.92
C CYS A 69 -7.63 -11.96 -6.11
N LEU A 70 -6.90 -13.04 -5.83
CA LEU A 70 -6.34 -13.94 -6.84
C LEU A 70 -7.40 -14.71 -7.63
N HIS A 71 -8.66 -14.72 -7.16
CA HIS A 71 -9.75 -15.43 -7.85
C HIS A 71 -10.20 -14.65 -9.11
N ARG A 72 -10.74 -13.44 -8.94
CA ARG A 72 -11.35 -12.63 -10.02
C ARG A 72 -11.01 -11.14 -9.89
N SER A 73 -9.86 -10.82 -9.35
CA SER A 73 -9.33 -9.46 -9.25
C SER A 73 -10.24 -8.44 -8.54
N ALA A 74 -11.18 -8.92 -7.68
CA ALA A 74 -11.96 -8.05 -6.83
C ALA A 74 -11.08 -7.45 -5.71
N LEU A 75 -11.41 -6.25 -5.24
CA LEU A 75 -10.76 -5.69 -4.05
C LEU A 75 -11.08 -6.54 -2.83
N ILE A 76 -10.05 -6.90 -2.05
CA ILE A 76 -10.21 -7.70 -0.83
C ILE A 76 -10.74 -6.81 0.30
N GLN A 77 -10.10 -5.68 0.54
CA GLN A 77 -10.57 -4.65 1.48
C GLN A 77 -11.15 -3.48 0.70
N THR A 78 -12.43 -3.16 0.94
CA THR A 78 -13.17 -2.14 0.18
C THR A 78 -13.30 -0.80 0.91
N GLY A 79 -13.12 -0.79 2.23
CA GLY A 79 -13.10 0.44 3.04
C GLY A 79 -11.76 1.15 2.95
N ALA A 80 -11.74 2.46 3.16
CA ALA A 80 -10.50 3.23 3.27
C ALA A 80 -9.71 2.88 4.54
N ILE A 81 -10.43 2.60 5.63
CA ILE A 81 -9.95 2.20 6.95
C ILE A 81 -10.98 1.22 7.51
N GLY A 82 -10.54 0.25 8.30
CA GLY A 82 -11.42 -0.69 8.99
C GLY A 82 -10.64 -1.76 9.74
N CYS A 83 -11.36 -2.66 10.41
CA CYS A 83 -10.77 -3.80 11.12
C CYS A 83 -11.57 -5.05 10.79
N ARG A 84 -11.03 -5.92 9.92
CA ARG A 84 -11.59 -7.22 9.59
C ARG A 84 -10.52 -8.13 8.98
N PRO A 85 -10.68 -9.46 9.06
CA PRO A 85 -9.75 -10.39 8.42
C PRO A 85 -9.58 -10.12 6.92
N LEU A 86 -8.43 -10.56 6.38
CA LEU A 86 -8.11 -10.44 4.94
C LEU A 86 -8.91 -11.49 4.14
N VAL A 87 -10.19 -11.20 3.95
CA VAL A 87 -11.14 -12.08 3.29
C VAL A 87 -11.84 -11.32 2.17
N CYS A 88 -11.82 -11.88 0.97
CA CYS A 88 -12.49 -11.28 -0.18
C CYS A 88 -14.01 -11.32 0.01
N PRO A 89 -14.70 -10.17 -0.08
CA PRO A 89 -16.15 -10.12 0.14
C PRO A 89 -16.96 -10.77 -0.98
N TYR A 90 -16.31 -11.07 -2.12
CA TYR A 90 -17.00 -11.58 -3.29
C TYR A 90 -17.26 -13.08 -3.21
N HIS A 91 -16.23 -13.92 -2.93
CA HIS A 91 -16.36 -15.36 -2.83
C HIS A 91 -15.61 -15.95 -1.63
N ALA A 92 -15.38 -15.16 -0.58
CA ALA A 92 -14.80 -15.57 0.70
C ALA A 92 -13.41 -16.24 0.62
N TRP A 93 -12.64 -16.04 -0.45
CA TRP A 93 -11.23 -16.42 -0.44
C TRP A 93 -10.53 -15.67 0.66
N SER A 94 -9.86 -16.39 1.55
CA SER A 94 -9.15 -15.80 2.69
C SER A 94 -7.64 -15.98 2.57
N TYR A 95 -6.92 -15.04 3.16
CA TYR A 95 -5.45 -14.97 3.10
C TYR A 95 -4.88 -14.91 4.51
N ASP A 96 -3.73 -15.52 4.68
CA ASP A 96 -2.97 -15.46 5.94
C ASP A 96 -2.12 -14.17 6.04
N GLU A 97 -1.38 -14.06 7.13
CA GLU A 97 -0.50 -12.94 7.40
C GLU A 97 0.71 -12.82 6.45
N GLN A 98 1.04 -13.89 5.71
CA GLN A 98 2.05 -13.89 4.66
C GLN A 98 1.45 -13.61 3.28
N GLY A 99 0.13 -13.37 3.20
CA GLY A 99 -0.59 -13.15 1.95
C GLY A 99 -0.88 -14.43 1.17
N ARG A 100 -0.63 -15.62 1.73
CA ARG A 100 -0.94 -16.90 1.09
C ARG A 100 -2.43 -17.19 1.22
N VAL A 101 -2.97 -17.90 0.25
CA VAL A 101 -4.35 -18.35 0.34
C VAL A 101 -4.47 -19.35 1.49
N ARG A 102 -5.32 -19.01 2.48
CA ARG A 102 -5.61 -19.84 3.64
C ARG A 102 -6.81 -20.78 3.38
N ASN A 103 -7.85 -20.22 2.79
CA ASN A 103 -9.07 -20.99 2.51
C ASN A 103 -9.71 -20.53 1.20
N ILE A 104 -10.15 -21.52 0.43
CA ILE A 104 -10.96 -21.37 -0.78
C ILE A 104 -12.24 -22.18 -0.54
N PRO A 105 -13.41 -21.53 -0.42
CA PRO A 105 -14.68 -22.26 -0.29
C PRO A 105 -14.87 -23.24 -1.45
N ASP A 106 -15.36 -24.44 -1.14
CA ASP A 106 -15.64 -25.52 -2.11
C ASP A 106 -14.46 -25.87 -3.04
N CYS A 107 -13.22 -25.68 -2.54
CA CYS A 107 -12.00 -25.86 -3.34
C CYS A 107 -11.94 -27.21 -4.03
N ASP A 108 -12.22 -28.29 -3.30
CA ASP A 108 -12.09 -29.66 -3.81
C ASP A 108 -13.19 -29.98 -4.83
N ALA A 109 -14.37 -29.40 -4.68
CA ALA A 109 -15.49 -29.58 -5.60
C ALA A 109 -15.35 -28.78 -6.90
N ILE A 110 -14.84 -27.53 -6.78
CA ILE A 110 -14.86 -26.56 -7.88
C ILE A 110 -13.48 -26.46 -8.56
N TYR A 111 -12.41 -26.28 -7.78
CA TYR A 111 -11.08 -25.94 -8.31
C TYR A 111 -10.14 -27.13 -8.41
N ARG A 112 -10.30 -28.14 -7.54
CA ARG A 112 -9.47 -29.36 -7.47
C ARG A 112 -7.97 -29.06 -7.40
N LEU A 113 -7.61 -27.97 -6.73
CA LEU A 113 -6.21 -27.55 -6.54
C LEU A 113 -5.51 -28.51 -5.58
N ASP A 114 -4.35 -28.97 -5.97
CA ASP A 114 -3.47 -29.69 -5.07
C ASP A 114 -2.78 -28.77 -4.04
N LYS A 115 -2.03 -29.35 -3.12
CA LYS A 115 -1.35 -28.58 -2.07
C LYS A 115 -0.30 -27.62 -2.63
N SER A 116 0.46 -28.05 -3.65
CA SER A 116 1.51 -27.25 -4.28
C SER A 116 0.91 -26.05 -5.01
N GLU A 117 -0.19 -26.24 -5.71
CA GLU A 117 -0.92 -25.17 -6.38
C GLU A 117 -1.46 -24.15 -5.40
N LYS A 118 -2.04 -24.61 -4.26
CA LYS A 118 -2.51 -23.71 -3.19
C LYS A 118 -1.36 -22.92 -2.56
N ASP A 119 -0.23 -23.57 -2.28
CA ASP A 119 0.95 -22.94 -1.66
C ASP A 119 1.58 -21.85 -2.56
N ASN A 120 1.40 -21.95 -3.88
CA ASN A 120 1.86 -20.94 -4.85
C ASN A 120 0.90 -19.73 -4.96
N LEU A 121 -0.32 -19.84 -4.44
CA LEU A 121 -1.28 -18.74 -4.45
C LEU A 121 -0.96 -17.73 -3.33
N LYS A 122 -0.21 -16.69 -3.66
CA LYS A 122 0.21 -15.65 -2.74
C LYS A 122 -0.06 -14.26 -3.31
N LEU A 123 -0.61 -13.36 -2.49
CA LEU A 123 -0.72 -11.94 -2.81
C LEU A 123 0.69 -11.34 -2.99
N ARG A 124 0.81 -10.42 -3.93
CA ARG A 124 2.04 -9.65 -4.05
C ARG A 124 2.22 -8.79 -2.80
N GLU A 125 3.35 -8.98 -2.14
CA GLU A 125 3.76 -8.21 -0.98
C GLU A 125 4.65 -7.04 -1.41
N PHE A 126 4.54 -5.91 -0.71
CA PHE A 126 5.34 -4.72 -0.94
C PHE A 126 6.16 -4.37 0.30
N SER A 127 7.30 -3.76 0.06
CA SER A 127 8.18 -3.31 1.13
C SER A 127 7.50 -2.20 1.93
N LEU A 128 7.51 -2.36 3.26
CA LEU A 128 6.92 -1.43 4.21
C LEU A 128 7.97 -1.01 5.24
N ARG A 129 8.03 0.29 5.54
CA ARG A 129 8.89 0.86 6.60
C ARG A 129 8.06 1.80 7.46
N ALA A 130 8.26 1.71 8.76
CA ALA A 130 7.74 2.68 9.72
C ALA A 130 8.85 3.61 10.16
N ILE A 131 8.58 4.92 10.17
CA ILE A 131 9.41 5.96 10.80
C ILE A 131 8.50 6.62 11.83
N GLY A 132 8.72 6.31 13.11
CA GLY A 132 7.78 6.68 14.16
C GLY A 132 6.38 6.13 13.88
N ASN A 133 5.41 7.02 13.77
CA ASN A 133 4.02 6.70 13.43
C ASN A 133 3.71 6.71 11.92
N LEU A 134 4.67 7.09 11.08
CA LEU A 134 4.48 7.21 9.64
C LEU A 134 4.81 5.89 8.95
N LEU A 135 3.92 5.43 8.08
CA LEU A 135 4.12 4.23 7.25
C LEU A 135 4.48 4.64 5.83
N PHE A 136 5.57 4.07 5.33
CA PHE A 136 6.03 4.25 3.95
C PHE A 136 6.04 2.90 3.23
N VAL A 137 5.58 2.91 1.97
CA VAL A 137 5.58 1.73 1.10
C VAL A 137 6.44 2.00 -0.12
N ASN A 138 7.21 1.02 -0.53
CA ASN A 138 7.87 1.00 -1.83
C ASN A 138 7.37 -0.20 -2.63
N ILE A 139 6.92 0.06 -3.85
CA ILE A 139 6.34 -0.97 -4.75
C ILE A 139 7.35 -1.55 -5.73
N ASP A 140 8.61 -1.11 -5.65
CA ASP A 140 9.70 -1.73 -6.38
C ASP A 140 9.96 -3.15 -5.84
N PRO A 141 10.18 -4.15 -6.67
CA PRO A 141 10.60 -5.48 -6.20
C PRO A 141 11.99 -5.48 -5.54
N ASP A 142 12.84 -4.51 -5.87
CA ASP A 142 14.17 -4.30 -5.28
C ASP A 142 14.30 -2.83 -4.83
N PRO A 143 13.67 -2.45 -3.70
CA PRO A 143 13.62 -1.06 -3.27
C PRO A 143 14.96 -0.59 -2.70
N MET A 144 15.34 0.64 -3.07
CA MET A 144 16.45 1.31 -2.39
C MET A 144 16.19 1.38 -0.88
N PRO A 145 17.22 1.35 -0.04
CA PRO A 145 17.08 1.65 1.39
C PRO A 145 16.42 3.02 1.58
N ILE A 146 15.51 3.13 2.56
CA ILE A 146 14.80 4.40 2.80
C ILE A 146 15.76 5.52 3.22
N GLU A 147 16.89 5.15 3.79
CA GLU A 147 17.99 6.00 4.22
C GLU A 147 18.75 6.65 3.05
N GLU A 148 18.62 6.10 1.84
CA GLU A 148 19.11 6.74 0.61
C GLU A 148 18.15 7.82 0.08
N GLN A 149 16.86 7.69 0.40
CA GLN A 149 15.86 8.68 0.00
C GLN A 149 15.76 9.84 1.00
N PHE A 150 15.88 9.56 2.30
CA PHE A 150 15.75 10.54 3.37
C PHE A 150 17.06 10.64 4.16
N SER A 151 17.54 11.87 4.39
CA SER A 151 18.71 12.07 5.26
C SER A 151 18.41 11.62 6.69
N ALA A 152 19.45 11.28 7.44
CA ALA A 152 19.33 10.85 8.84
C ALA A 152 18.62 11.90 9.71
N ASP A 153 18.94 13.19 9.50
CA ASP A 153 18.30 14.30 10.23
C ASP A 153 16.81 14.39 9.91
N PHE A 154 16.42 14.14 8.64
CA PHE A 154 15.03 14.15 8.24
C PHE A 154 14.27 12.95 8.82
N ILE A 155 14.88 11.76 8.85
CA ILE A 155 14.30 10.58 9.50
C ILE A 155 14.06 10.86 10.98
N THR A 156 15.05 11.43 11.68
CA THR A 156 14.93 11.81 13.10
C THR A 156 13.81 12.83 13.32
N LEU A 157 13.67 13.79 12.43
CA LEU A 157 12.59 14.78 12.48
C LEU A 157 11.21 14.13 12.28
N LEU A 158 11.07 13.24 11.29
CA LEU A 158 9.83 12.51 11.04
C LEU A 158 9.45 11.62 12.23
N GLU A 159 10.42 10.92 12.81
CA GLU A 159 10.22 10.07 13.96
C GLU A 159 9.78 10.85 15.20
N SER A 160 10.55 11.88 15.57
CA SER A 160 10.25 12.70 16.76
C SER A 160 8.90 13.41 16.65
N SER A 161 8.59 14.01 15.49
CA SER A 161 7.32 14.70 15.28
C SER A 161 6.14 13.73 15.27
N SER A 162 6.27 12.58 14.62
CA SER A 162 5.14 11.65 14.50
C SER A 162 4.86 10.81 15.75
N ASN A 163 5.85 10.62 16.62
CA ASN A 163 5.66 9.95 17.91
C ASN A 163 4.79 10.77 18.88
N ALA A 164 4.69 12.08 18.66
CA ALA A 164 3.81 12.96 19.41
C ALA A 164 2.34 12.91 18.96
N TYR A 165 2.01 12.20 17.86
CA TYR A 165 0.64 12.12 17.36
C TYR A 165 -0.23 11.27 18.28
N ASP A 166 -1.39 11.81 18.59
CA ASP A 166 -2.41 11.13 19.39
C ASP A 166 -3.17 10.08 18.57
N THR A 167 -4.13 9.47 19.19
CA THR A 167 -4.95 8.38 18.66
C THR A 167 -6.04 8.85 17.71
N GLU A 168 -6.46 10.10 17.86
CA GLU A 168 -7.45 10.72 17.00
C GLU A 168 -6.82 11.19 15.71
N VAL A 169 -7.30 10.64 14.59
CA VAL A 169 -6.80 10.97 13.25
C VAL A 169 -7.95 11.41 12.38
N MET A 170 -7.88 12.64 11.88
CA MET A 170 -8.77 13.11 10.84
C MET A 170 -8.11 12.94 9.47
N VAL A 171 -8.73 12.16 8.59
CA VAL A 171 -8.26 11.95 7.22
C VAL A 171 -9.14 12.72 6.26
N THR A 172 -8.58 13.73 5.60
CA THR A 172 -9.27 14.50 4.55
C THR A 172 -8.63 14.21 3.20
N THR A 173 -9.45 13.87 2.21
CA THR A 173 -8.99 13.62 0.85
C THR A 173 -9.43 14.74 -0.08
N TRP A 174 -8.47 15.37 -0.73
CA TRP A 174 -8.70 16.38 -1.74
C TRP A 174 -8.41 15.83 -3.12
N ARG A 175 -9.30 16.08 -4.07
CA ARG A 175 -9.11 15.71 -5.48
C ARG A 175 -9.03 16.96 -6.32
N GLY A 176 -7.91 17.15 -7.03
CA GLY A 176 -7.68 18.26 -7.93
C GLY A 176 -7.37 17.79 -9.36
N ARG A 177 -7.74 18.59 -10.36
CA ARG A 177 -7.38 18.35 -11.77
C ARG A 177 -6.10 19.12 -12.11
N TYR A 178 -5.02 18.82 -11.42
CA TYR A 178 -3.73 19.44 -11.66
C TYR A 178 -2.61 18.40 -11.59
N ASN A 179 -1.46 18.76 -12.14
CA ASN A 179 -0.29 17.90 -12.09
C ASN A 179 0.30 17.89 -10.68
N TRP A 180 0.76 16.75 -10.19
CA TRP A 180 1.33 16.60 -8.84
C TRP A 180 2.48 17.57 -8.52
N LYS A 181 3.23 18.02 -9.55
CA LYS A 181 4.30 19.01 -9.41
C LYS A 181 3.82 20.44 -9.04
N LEU A 182 2.50 20.63 -8.97
CA LEU A 182 1.87 21.91 -8.59
C LEU A 182 1.18 21.82 -7.21
N ALA A 183 1.28 20.67 -6.53
CA ALA A 183 0.70 20.43 -5.21
C ALA A 183 1.63 20.95 -4.11
#